data_3291624fdbe6791194cc546707750539
#
_entry.id   3291624fdbe6791194cc546707750539
#
_cell.length_a   1.000
_cell.length_b   1.000
_cell.length_c   1.000
_cell.angle_alpha   90.00
_cell.angle_beta   90.00
_cell.angle_gamma   90.00
#
_symmetry.space_group_name_H-M   'P 1'
#
loop_
_entity.id
_entity.type
_entity.pdbx_description
1 polymer ?
#
loop_
_entity_poly.entity_id
_entity_poly.type
_entity_poly.pdbx_seq_one_letter_code
_entity_poly.pdbx_strand_id
1 'polypeptide(L)'
;MTVFTDAEIEYLASQRLGRLATLAPKGSPQVRPVRFRYTAELGTIDIGGRAMAGSRKLRNVQNDSRVSFVIDDLASIDPWRPRGIEIRGRAEALSVDGAQEGSGGALIRIHPRRILVWGVDSESPALHARNVTKD
;
A
#
# COMPACT_ATOMS: atom_id res chain seq x y z
N MET A 1 10.50 15.49 6.33
CA MET A 1 10.47 14.23 7.09
C MET A 1 9.85 13.14 6.24
N THR A 2 10.50 12.00 6.17
CA THR A 2 9.98 10.91 5.35
C THR A 2 8.93 10.11 6.15
N VAL A 3 7.90 9.66 5.45
CA VAL A 3 6.86 8.82 6.04
C VAL A 3 7.43 7.46 6.45
N PHE A 4 8.34 6.94 5.64
CA PHE A 4 8.95 5.63 5.87
C PHE A 4 10.43 5.77 6.21
N THR A 5 10.94 4.85 7.02
CA THR A 5 12.39 4.76 7.29
C THR A 5 13.13 4.27 6.06
N ASP A 6 14.46 4.45 6.03
CA ASP A 6 15.27 3.97 4.92
C ASP A 6 15.13 2.45 4.72
N ALA A 7 15.11 1.69 5.82
CA ALA A 7 14.95 0.24 5.74
C ALA A 7 13.58 -0.15 5.18
N GLU A 8 12.55 0.59 5.55
CA GLU A 8 11.19 0.36 5.02
C GLU A 8 11.11 0.68 3.54
N ILE A 9 11.72 1.77 3.11
CA ILE A 9 11.76 2.15 1.69
C ILE A 9 12.47 1.06 0.87
N GLU A 10 13.58 0.56 1.39
CA GLU A 10 14.30 -0.53 0.75
C GLU A 10 13.44 -1.79 0.65
N TYR A 11 12.72 -2.11 1.73
CA TYR A 11 11.81 -3.26 1.71
C TYR A 11 10.68 -3.07 0.70
N LEU A 12 10.05 -1.89 0.66
CA LEU A 12 9.01 -1.58 -0.32
C LEU A 12 9.52 -1.80 -1.75
N ALA A 13 10.75 -1.36 -2.03
CA ALA A 13 11.35 -1.49 -3.36
C ALA A 13 11.66 -2.96 -3.72
N SER A 14 11.83 -3.81 -2.72
CA SER A 14 12.16 -5.23 -2.93
C SER A 14 10.95 -6.10 -3.27
N GLN A 15 9.74 -5.58 -3.04
CA GLN A 15 8.51 -6.36 -3.20
C GLN A 15 7.75 -5.87 -4.43
N ARG A 16 7.16 -6.80 -5.17
CA ARG A 16 6.47 -6.49 -6.43
C ARG A 16 4.96 -6.38 -6.25
N LEU A 17 4.42 -7.12 -5.30
CA LEU A 17 2.99 -7.17 -5.06
C LEU A 17 2.68 -6.81 -3.62
N GLY A 18 1.59 -6.08 -3.45
CA GLY A 18 0.95 -5.91 -2.16
C GLY A 18 -0.49 -6.36 -2.27
N ARG A 19 -1.20 -6.32 -1.15
CA ARG A 19 -2.62 -6.67 -1.09
C ARG A 19 -3.36 -5.45 -0.60
N LEU A 20 -4.27 -4.97 -1.43
CA LEU A 20 -5.07 -3.79 -1.13
C LEU A 20 -6.45 -4.22 -0.66
N ALA A 21 -6.83 -3.78 0.53
CA ALA A 21 -8.17 -3.96 1.08
C ALA A 21 -8.96 -2.67 0.92
N THR A 22 -10.15 -2.78 0.37
CA THR A 22 -11.11 -1.68 0.21
C THR A 22 -12.46 -2.11 0.74
N LEU A 23 -13.37 -1.15 0.90
CA LEU A 23 -14.71 -1.41 1.41
C LEU A 23 -15.75 -1.22 0.31
N ALA A 24 -16.57 -2.24 0.11
CA ALA A 24 -17.73 -2.15 -0.79
C ALA A 24 -18.79 -1.24 -0.17
N PRO A 25 -19.79 -0.77 -0.96
CA PRO A 25 -20.79 0.20 -0.45
C PRO A 25 -21.51 -0.21 0.82
N LYS A 26 -21.70 -1.51 1.06
CA LYS A 26 -22.37 -1.98 2.29
C LYS A 26 -21.37 -2.33 3.39
N GLY A 27 -20.10 -1.94 3.23
CA GLY A 27 -19.08 -2.17 4.23
C GLY A 27 -18.38 -3.51 4.17
N SER A 28 -18.67 -4.34 3.17
CA SER A 28 -17.99 -5.62 3.01
C SER A 28 -16.54 -5.38 2.61
N PRO A 29 -15.56 -5.91 3.36
CA PRO A 29 -14.17 -5.77 2.97
C PRO A 29 -13.82 -6.64 1.78
N GLN A 30 -13.04 -6.09 0.87
CA GLN A 30 -12.56 -6.79 -0.32
C GLN A 30 -11.06 -6.60 -0.42
N VAL A 31 -10.34 -7.62 -0.88
CA VAL A 31 -8.89 -7.59 -0.99
C VAL A 31 -8.44 -8.11 -2.35
N ARG A 32 -7.43 -7.45 -2.92
CA ARG A 32 -6.84 -7.84 -4.21
C ARG A 32 -5.32 -7.67 -4.18
N PRO A 33 -4.58 -8.60 -4.79
CA PRO A 33 -3.16 -8.36 -5.04
C PRO A 33 -3.01 -7.28 -6.11
N VAL A 34 -2.06 -6.39 -5.90
CA VAL A 34 -1.83 -5.26 -6.80
C VAL A 34 -0.34 -4.98 -6.93
N ARG A 35 0.06 -4.46 -8.08
CA ARG A 35 1.36 -3.83 -8.24
C ARG A 35 1.27 -2.44 -7.63
N PHE A 36 2.40 -1.97 -7.09
CA PHE A 36 2.41 -0.67 -6.42
C PHE A 36 3.75 0.02 -6.61
N ARG A 37 3.76 1.30 -6.33
CA ARG A 37 4.98 2.11 -6.33
C ARG A 37 4.95 3.07 -5.14
N TYR A 38 6.08 3.18 -4.45
CA TYR A 38 6.24 4.21 -3.44
C TYR A 38 6.65 5.51 -4.14
N THR A 39 5.89 6.56 -3.91
CA THR A 39 6.15 7.89 -4.47
C THR A 39 6.77 8.74 -3.37
N ALA A 40 8.09 8.86 -3.41
CA ALA A 40 8.87 9.46 -2.32
C ALA A 40 8.51 10.94 -2.10
N GLU A 41 8.27 11.68 -3.17
CA GLU A 41 7.95 13.11 -3.09
C GLU A 41 6.69 13.38 -2.28
N LEU A 42 5.75 12.45 -2.30
CA LEU A 42 4.46 12.60 -1.63
C LEU A 42 4.34 11.74 -0.38
N GLY A 43 5.23 10.75 -0.21
CA GLY A 43 5.11 9.79 0.87
C GLY A 43 3.92 8.85 0.70
N THR A 44 3.53 8.56 -0.55
CA THR A 44 2.34 7.78 -0.86
C THR A 44 2.66 6.46 -1.52
N ILE A 45 1.69 5.53 -1.44
CA ILE A 45 1.72 4.30 -2.23
C ILE A 45 0.72 4.48 -3.37
N ASP A 46 1.21 4.34 -4.59
CA ASP A 46 0.41 4.55 -5.79
C ASP A 46 0.18 3.24 -6.52
N ILE A 47 -1.07 2.98 -6.87
CA ILE A 47 -1.50 1.73 -7.48
C ILE A 47 -2.18 2.05 -8.79
N GLY A 48 -1.57 1.58 -9.90
CA GLY A 48 -2.12 1.69 -11.25
C GLY A 48 -2.43 0.31 -11.80
N GLY A 49 -2.73 0.25 -13.07
CA GLY A 49 -2.99 -1.00 -13.77
C GLY A 49 -3.86 -0.77 -14.99
N ARG A 50 -3.79 -1.68 -15.96
CA ARG A 50 -4.48 -1.54 -17.25
C ARG A 50 -5.99 -1.40 -17.10
N ALA A 51 -6.58 -2.10 -16.14
CA ALA A 51 -8.03 -2.12 -15.94
C ALA A 51 -8.44 -1.26 -14.74
N MET A 52 -7.58 -0.36 -14.26
CA MET A 52 -7.85 0.40 -13.05
C MET A 52 -9.13 1.23 -13.18
N ALA A 53 -9.32 1.92 -14.29
CA ALA A 53 -10.46 2.83 -14.46
C ALA A 53 -11.82 2.14 -14.30
N GLY A 54 -11.93 0.87 -14.68
CA GLY A 54 -13.17 0.10 -14.55
C GLY A 54 -13.20 -0.83 -13.35
N SER A 55 -12.22 -0.78 -12.46
CA SER A 55 -12.09 -1.76 -11.40
C SER A 55 -13.05 -1.50 -10.24
N ARG A 56 -13.41 -2.58 -9.55
CA ARG A 56 -14.23 -2.51 -8.33
C ARG A 56 -13.49 -1.76 -7.22
N LYS A 57 -12.17 -1.97 -7.10
CA LYS A 57 -11.38 -1.31 -6.06
C LYS A 57 -11.37 0.21 -6.23
N LEU A 58 -11.33 0.70 -7.48
CA LEU A 58 -11.40 2.14 -7.72
C LEU A 58 -12.75 2.70 -7.29
N ARG A 59 -13.84 2.02 -7.66
CA ARG A 59 -15.18 2.44 -7.25
C ARG A 59 -15.35 2.40 -5.74
N ASN A 60 -14.79 1.37 -5.10
CA ASN A 60 -14.83 1.27 -3.63
C ASN A 60 -14.15 2.48 -2.98
N VAL A 61 -12.97 2.84 -3.48
CA VAL A 61 -12.22 4.00 -2.97
C VAL A 61 -12.98 5.30 -3.19
N GLN A 62 -13.63 5.46 -4.33
CA GLN A 62 -14.45 6.65 -4.61
C GLN A 62 -15.61 6.77 -3.63
N ASN A 63 -16.18 5.64 -3.19
CA ASN A 63 -17.29 5.61 -2.27
C ASN A 63 -16.85 5.71 -0.79
N ASP A 64 -15.76 5.04 -0.43
CA ASP A 64 -15.23 5.03 0.92
C ASP A 64 -13.70 5.03 0.83
N SER A 65 -13.07 6.09 1.31
CA SER A 65 -11.63 6.28 1.14
C SER A 65 -10.77 5.44 2.09
N ARG A 66 -11.35 4.76 3.06
CA ARG A 66 -10.59 3.94 4.00
C ARG A 66 -10.01 2.72 3.31
N VAL A 67 -8.72 2.51 3.49
CA VAL A 67 -8.00 1.38 2.90
C VAL A 67 -6.99 0.81 3.87
N SER A 68 -6.62 -0.44 3.64
CA SER A 68 -5.45 -1.06 4.23
C SER A 68 -4.65 -1.72 3.12
N PHE A 69 -3.34 -1.67 3.25
CA PHE A 69 -2.43 -2.22 2.27
C PHE A 69 -1.33 -2.98 3.00
N VAL A 70 -1.05 -4.20 2.58
CA VAL A 70 -0.01 -5.00 3.20
C VAL A 70 0.94 -5.54 2.14
N ILE A 71 2.23 -5.46 2.44
CA ILE A 71 3.26 -6.21 1.74
C ILE A 71 3.95 -7.08 2.77
N ASP A 72 4.19 -8.33 2.42
CA ASP A 72 4.83 -9.27 3.32
C ASP A 72 5.51 -10.37 2.55
N ASP A 73 6.50 -10.99 3.17
CA ASP A 73 7.13 -12.19 2.67
C ASP A 73 7.82 -12.92 3.83
N LEU A 74 8.51 -13.98 3.50
CA LEU A 74 9.35 -14.72 4.45
C LEU A 74 10.80 -14.44 4.11
N ALA A 75 11.54 -13.86 5.05
CA ALA A 75 12.98 -13.70 4.90
C ALA A 75 13.68 -15.05 4.97
N SER A 76 13.09 -16.01 5.71
CA SER A 76 13.58 -17.36 5.85
C SER A 76 12.43 -18.29 6.24
N ILE A 77 12.49 -19.54 5.80
CA ILE A 77 11.50 -20.55 6.16
C ILE A 77 11.98 -21.34 7.39
N ASP A 78 13.25 -21.60 7.47
CA ASP A 78 13.85 -22.35 8.58
C ASP A 78 15.19 -21.67 8.95
N PRO A 79 15.24 -20.86 9.98
CA PRO A 79 14.14 -20.52 10.92
C PRO A 79 13.06 -19.66 10.25
N TRP A 80 11.86 -19.74 10.80
CA TRP A 80 10.71 -18.98 10.30
C TRP A 80 10.86 -17.50 10.61
N ARG A 81 11.01 -16.69 9.58
CA ARG A 81 11.24 -15.23 9.71
C ARG A 81 10.29 -14.45 8.82
N PRO A 82 9.07 -14.17 9.29
CA PRO A 82 8.17 -13.31 8.54
C PRO A 82 8.59 -11.85 8.66
N ARG A 83 8.35 -11.10 7.60
CA ARG A 83 8.55 -9.65 7.61
C ARG A 83 7.46 -9.00 6.78
N GLY A 84 7.17 -7.76 7.07
CA GLY A 84 6.15 -7.05 6.32
C GLY A 84 5.90 -5.65 6.82
N ILE A 85 5.07 -4.95 6.05
CA ILE A 85 4.58 -3.62 6.37
C ILE A 85 3.09 -3.58 6.06
N GLU A 86 2.29 -3.18 7.04
CA GLU A 86 0.87 -2.88 6.82
C GLU A 86 0.68 -1.38 6.89
N ILE A 87 -0.04 -0.83 5.92
CA ILE A 87 -0.31 0.61 5.83
C ILE A 87 -1.81 0.80 5.89
N ARG A 88 -2.28 1.49 6.91
CA ARG A 88 -3.67 1.90 7.03
C ARG A 88 -3.76 3.37 6.70
N GLY A 89 -4.73 3.74 5.87
CA GLY A 89 -4.81 5.12 5.46
C GLY A 89 -6.07 5.47 4.70
N ARG A 90 -5.97 6.58 4.00
CA ARG A 90 -7.02 7.06 3.11
C ARG A 90 -6.48 7.06 1.69
N ALA A 91 -7.32 6.67 0.78
CA ALA A 91 -6.95 6.64 -0.63
C ALA A 91 -7.82 7.60 -1.43
N GLU A 92 -7.24 8.14 -2.48
CA GLU A 92 -7.98 8.93 -3.45
C GLU A 92 -7.87 8.28 -4.81
N ALA A 93 -8.95 8.39 -5.58
CA ALA A 93 -9.00 7.94 -6.95
C ALA A 93 -8.67 9.12 -7.86
N LEU A 94 -7.63 8.98 -8.67
CA LEU A 94 -7.14 10.04 -9.52
C LEU A 94 -7.26 9.65 -10.98
N SER A 95 -7.58 10.62 -11.84
CA SER A 95 -7.47 10.46 -13.28
C SER A 95 -6.06 10.79 -13.70
N VAL A 96 -5.48 9.95 -14.54
CA VAL A 96 -4.11 10.15 -15.04
C VAL A 96 -4.20 10.27 -16.56
N ASP A 97 -3.97 11.48 -17.05
CA ASP A 97 -4.01 11.76 -18.49
C ASP A 97 -2.73 11.24 -19.15
N GLY A 98 -2.84 10.10 -19.78
CA GLY A 98 -1.87 9.60 -20.75
C GLY A 98 -0.42 9.45 -20.31
N ALA A 99 -0.11 9.79 -19.07
CA ALA A 99 1.28 9.96 -18.66
C ALA A 99 1.93 8.72 -18.08
N GLN A 100 1.13 7.70 -17.73
CA GLN A 100 1.69 6.46 -17.20
C GLN A 100 1.21 5.29 -18.00
N GLU A 101 2.14 4.70 -18.69
CA GLU A 101 1.91 3.49 -19.44
C GLU A 101 1.36 2.41 -18.54
N GLY A 102 0.23 1.82 -18.92
CA GLY A 102 -0.40 0.74 -18.18
C GLY A 102 -1.31 1.15 -17.04
N SER A 103 -1.54 2.45 -16.82
CA SER A 103 -2.42 2.91 -15.73
C SER A 103 -3.92 2.81 -16.07
N GLY A 104 -4.27 2.65 -17.35
CA GLY A 104 -5.67 2.64 -17.78
C GLY A 104 -6.38 3.96 -17.52
N GLY A 105 -5.64 5.06 -17.36
CA GLY A 105 -6.18 6.40 -17.12
C GLY A 105 -6.60 6.68 -15.69
N ALA A 106 -6.33 5.80 -14.74
CA ALA A 106 -6.71 5.98 -13.34
C ALA A 106 -5.64 5.45 -12.39
N LEU A 107 -5.63 6.00 -11.19
CA LEU A 107 -4.66 5.67 -10.16
C LEU A 107 -5.34 5.71 -8.79
N ILE A 108 -4.99 4.78 -7.91
CA ILE A 108 -5.34 4.85 -6.50
C ILE A 108 -4.10 5.32 -5.75
N ARG A 109 -4.23 6.40 -5.00
CA ARG A 109 -3.13 6.96 -4.19
C ARG A 109 -3.46 6.82 -2.72
N ILE A 110 -2.63 6.07 -2.00
CA ILE A 110 -2.81 5.83 -0.57
C ILE A 110 -1.97 6.82 0.22
N HIS A 111 -2.63 7.59 1.10
CA HIS A 111 -1.98 8.47 2.06
C HIS A 111 -1.90 7.73 3.39
N PRO A 112 -0.70 7.30 3.80
CA PRO A 112 -0.56 6.53 5.05
C PRO A 112 -0.97 7.34 6.27
N ARG A 113 -1.67 6.68 7.20
CA ARG A 113 -2.06 7.25 8.48
C ARG A 113 -1.47 6.48 9.65
N ARG A 114 -1.37 5.16 9.51
CA ARG A 114 -0.78 4.30 10.50
C ARG A 114 0.03 3.22 9.79
N ILE A 115 1.23 2.98 10.29
CA ILE A 115 2.16 2.02 9.69
C ILE A 115 2.52 0.99 10.75
N LEU A 116 2.39 -0.29 10.40
CA LEU A 116 2.75 -1.42 11.25
C LEU A 116 3.85 -2.20 10.53
N VAL A 117 4.95 -2.49 11.23
CA VAL A 117 6.14 -3.09 10.64
C VAL A 117 6.61 -4.25 11.50
N TRP A 118 7.02 -5.34 10.87
CA TRP A 118 7.61 -6.47 11.57
C TRP A 118 8.72 -7.09 10.70
N GLY A 119 9.82 -7.46 11.35
CA GLY A 119 10.92 -8.18 10.70
C GLY A 119 11.69 -7.44 9.63
N VAL A 120 11.49 -6.14 9.44
CA VAL A 120 12.14 -5.36 8.37
C VAL A 120 13.48 -4.78 8.82
N ASP A 121 13.51 -4.17 10.00
CA ASP A 121 14.73 -3.54 10.54
C ASP A 121 15.55 -4.48 11.42
N SER A 122 14.97 -5.60 11.81
CA SER A 122 15.64 -6.55 12.69
C SER A 122 15.09 -7.94 12.42
N GLU A 123 15.80 -8.94 12.90
CA GLU A 123 15.36 -10.33 12.80
C GLU A 123 14.19 -10.63 13.72
N SER A 124 13.86 -9.72 14.63
CA SER A 124 12.74 -9.91 15.54
C SER A 124 11.41 -9.78 14.80
N PRO A 125 10.48 -10.73 14.99
CA PRO A 125 9.14 -10.61 14.41
C PRO A 125 8.23 -9.66 15.19
N ALA A 126 8.75 -8.94 16.18
CA ALA A 126 7.95 -8.04 16.99
C ALA A 126 7.32 -6.95 16.13
N LEU A 127 6.03 -6.71 16.36
CA LEU A 127 5.27 -5.71 15.65
C LEU A 127 5.52 -4.33 16.25
N HIS A 128 5.88 -3.38 15.39
CA HIS A 128 6.01 -1.97 15.77
C HIS A 128 4.98 -1.18 14.98
N ALA A 129 4.24 -0.34 15.69
CA ALA A 129 3.19 0.48 15.06
C ALA A 129 3.42 1.95 15.38
N ARG A 130 3.14 2.81 14.42
CA ARG A 130 3.21 4.26 14.62
C ARG A 130 2.15 4.98 13.80
N ASN A 131 1.76 6.14 14.28
CA ASN A 131 0.91 7.03 13.50
C ASN A 131 1.77 7.93 12.63
N VAL A 132 1.29 8.22 11.43
CA VAL A 132 1.93 9.17 10.54
C VAL A 132 1.47 10.56 10.91
N THR A 133 2.42 11.41 11.29
CA THR A 133 2.13 12.80 11.61
C THR A 133 2.07 13.61 10.33
N LYS A 134 1.02 14.41 10.19
CA LYS A 134 0.95 15.40 9.11
C LYS A 134 1.58 16.69 9.59
N ASP A 135 2.53 17.16 8.80
CA ASP A 135 3.10 18.50 9.02
C ASP A 135 2.20 19.56 8.43
#